data_104e52d41c58db1e9a0ff33a7ad0fc41
#
_entry.id   104e52d41c58db1e9a0ff33a7ad0fc41
#
_cell.length_a   1.000
_cell.length_b   1.000
_cell.length_c   1.000
_cell.angle_alpha   90.00
_cell.angle_beta   90.00
_cell.angle_gamma   90.00
#
_symmetry.space_group_name_H-M   'P 1'
#
loop_
_entity.id
_entity.type
_entity.pdbx_description
1 polymer ?
#
loop_
_entity_poly.entity_id
_entity_poly.type
_entity_poly.pdbx_seq_one_letter_code
_entity_poly.pdbx_strand_id
1 'polypeptide(L)'
;MASTVIKNWDNKTWLSSKDYIKSFNKFLLKRIKLDRGSKILDIGCGRGKIIGNLSSKLMLINKPLGIDLTLHKDKDKRIKFKKANALTFLFKNKKKFDLILIKQTIHLFSFKEITKLLNLSKKNLKQGGKIIILSLDTEKNELPTFKLMKIKLKQSLKRDKKILKLITKLYPYKKNRFNFNVKILKNKYLKMIQQRYISTLLPMTNSQIKKGLDEIKHKYKSYIKFKDKLICLTL
;
A
#
# COMPACT_ATOMS: atom_id res chain seq x y z
N MET A 1 -12.06 -19.57 -5.64
CA MET A 1 -12.51 -18.23 -6.03
C MET A 1 -11.35 -17.54 -6.73
N ALA A 2 -11.50 -17.19 -8.01
CA ALA A 2 -10.49 -16.48 -8.76
C ALA A 2 -10.28 -15.10 -8.12
N SER A 3 -9.08 -14.82 -7.61
CA SER A 3 -8.75 -13.51 -7.06
C SER A 3 -8.82 -12.50 -8.20
N THR A 4 -9.78 -11.61 -8.16
CA THR A 4 -9.88 -10.49 -9.11
C THR A 4 -8.68 -9.58 -8.88
N VAL A 5 -7.66 -9.76 -9.70
CA VAL A 5 -6.41 -9.00 -9.62
C VAL A 5 -6.68 -7.58 -10.08
N ILE A 6 -6.43 -6.60 -9.22
CA ILE A 6 -6.56 -5.18 -9.58
C ILE A 6 -5.38 -4.82 -10.48
N LYS A 7 -5.61 -4.74 -11.79
CA LYS A 7 -4.61 -4.22 -12.73
C LYS A 7 -4.56 -2.69 -12.62
N ASN A 8 -3.37 -2.12 -12.42
CA ASN A 8 -3.10 -0.67 -12.46
C ASN A 8 -3.92 0.19 -11.46
N TRP A 9 -4.27 -0.32 -10.29
CA TRP A 9 -5.06 0.37 -9.29
C TRP A 9 -4.45 1.70 -8.80
N ASP A 10 -3.14 1.81 -8.79
CA ASP A 10 -2.42 3.03 -8.39
C ASP A 10 -2.18 3.98 -9.58
N ASN A 11 -2.53 3.58 -10.82
CA ASN A 11 -2.33 4.40 -11.99
C ASN A 11 -3.28 5.61 -11.97
N LYS A 12 -2.74 6.81 -12.22
CA LYS A 12 -3.51 8.07 -12.26
C LYS A 12 -4.23 8.44 -10.96
N THR A 13 -3.91 7.81 -9.82
CA THR A 13 -4.41 8.20 -8.50
C THR A 13 -3.47 9.22 -7.84
N TRP A 14 -3.86 9.77 -6.68
CA TRP A 14 -2.93 10.60 -5.88
C TRP A 14 -1.72 9.79 -5.39
N LEU A 15 -1.87 8.48 -5.18
CA LEU A 15 -0.82 7.56 -4.71
C LEU A 15 0.39 7.50 -5.66
N SER A 16 0.19 7.84 -6.94
CA SER A 16 1.25 7.89 -7.95
C SER A 16 1.77 9.32 -8.22
N SER A 17 1.25 10.34 -7.53
CA SER A 17 1.72 11.71 -7.70
C SER A 17 3.14 11.88 -7.15
N LYS A 18 3.91 12.77 -7.77
CA LYS A 18 5.28 13.09 -7.32
C LYS A 18 5.30 13.55 -5.85
N ASP A 19 4.33 14.39 -5.47
CA ASP A 19 4.26 14.96 -4.12
C ASP A 19 3.91 13.92 -3.06
N TYR A 20 2.97 13.00 -3.36
CA TYR A 20 2.68 11.88 -2.48
C TYR A 20 3.92 11.00 -2.26
N ILE A 21 4.60 10.62 -3.34
CA ILE A 21 5.78 9.76 -3.28
C ILE A 21 6.91 10.45 -2.50
N LYS A 22 7.17 11.74 -2.76
CA LYS A 22 8.17 12.52 -2.01
C LYS A 22 7.82 12.62 -0.52
N SER A 23 6.57 12.95 -0.20
CA SER A 23 6.07 13.02 1.19
C SER A 23 6.18 11.69 1.90
N PHE A 24 5.77 10.60 1.24
CA PHE A 24 5.86 9.25 1.78
C PHE A 24 7.31 8.83 2.04
N ASN A 25 8.21 9.07 1.10
CA ASN A 25 9.63 8.74 1.28
C ASN A 25 10.29 9.58 2.39
N LYS A 26 9.92 10.87 2.53
CA LYS A 26 10.35 11.69 3.68
C LYS A 26 9.86 11.10 5.00
N PHE A 27 8.59 10.65 5.04
CA PHE A 27 8.03 9.99 6.20
C PHE A 27 8.74 8.68 6.53
N LEU A 28 9.07 7.86 5.53
CA LEU A 28 9.76 6.57 5.68
C LEU A 28 11.17 6.77 6.26
N LEU A 29 11.95 7.68 5.69
CA LEU A 29 13.33 7.96 6.10
C LEU A 29 13.47 8.52 7.53
N LYS A 30 12.41 9.07 8.10
CA LYS A 30 12.38 9.44 9.53
C LYS A 30 12.29 8.21 10.48
N ARG A 31 12.03 7.01 9.97
CA ARG A 31 11.78 5.78 10.75
C ARG A 31 12.86 4.72 10.60
N ILE A 32 13.66 4.86 9.57
CA ILE A 32 14.77 3.97 9.30
C ILE A 32 15.91 4.74 8.68
N LYS A 33 17.12 4.52 9.18
CA LYS A 33 18.35 5.00 8.55
C LYS A 33 18.68 4.07 7.38
N LEU A 34 18.77 4.62 6.20
CA LEU A 34 19.18 3.93 4.97
C LEU A 34 20.27 4.74 4.30
N ASP A 35 21.24 4.03 3.72
CA ASP A 35 22.36 4.58 2.97
C ASP A 35 22.42 4.04 1.55
N ARG A 36 23.47 4.35 0.80
CA ARG A 36 23.69 3.88 -0.58
C ARG A 36 23.82 2.37 -0.71
N GLY A 37 24.32 1.68 0.35
CA GLY A 37 24.49 0.22 0.40
C GLY A 37 23.25 -0.54 0.82
N SER A 38 22.20 0.15 1.24
CA SER A 38 20.99 -0.47 1.80
C SER A 38 20.24 -1.32 0.80
N LYS A 39 19.81 -2.51 1.23
CA LYS A 39 19.02 -3.47 0.45
C LYS A 39 17.54 -3.38 0.88
N ILE A 40 16.67 -3.10 -0.06
CA ILE A 40 15.23 -2.85 0.18
C ILE A 40 14.40 -3.90 -0.56
N LEU A 41 13.42 -4.47 0.14
CA LEU A 41 12.36 -5.31 -0.41
C LEU A 41 11.02 -4.60 -0.22
N ASP A 42 10.21 -4.51 -1.27
CA ASP A 42 8.81 -4.02 -1.23
C ASP A 42 7.87 -5.16 -1.62
N ILE A 43 7.02 -5.58 -0.69
CA ILE A 43 6.07 -6.68 -0.86
C ILE A 43 4.71 -6.11 -1.26
N GLY A 44 4.21 -6.52 -2.42
CA GLY A 44 3.04 -5.91 -3.06
C GLY A 44 3.38 -4.52 -3.60
N CYS A 45 4.52 -4.42 -4.28
CA CYS A 45 5.10 -3.15 -4.71
C CYS A 45 4.27 -2.44 -5.81
N GLY A 46 3.29 -3.12 -6.42
CA GLY A 46 2.62 -2.61 -7.60
C GLY A 46 3.65 -2.25 -8.68
N ARG A 47 3.66 -1.00 -9.14
CA ARG A 47 4.62 -0.51 -10.14
C ARG A 47 5.98 -0.08 -9.56
N GLY A 48 6.17 -0.17 -8.25
CA GLY A 48 7.44 0.13 -7.59
C GLY A 48 7.85 1.61 -7.57
N LYS A 49 6.92 2.54 -7.81
CA LYS A 49 7.22 3.98 -7.90
C LYS A 49 7.81 4.55 -6.60
N ILE A 50 7.36 4.06 -5.44
CA ILE A 50 7.84 4.51 -4.13
C ILE A 50 9.31 4.15 -3.94
N ILE A 51 9.64 2.86 -4.04
CA ILE A 51 11.02 2.41 -3.84
C ILE A 51 11.94 2.81 -5.01
N GLY A 52 11.40 2.98 -6.22
CA GLY A 52 12.15 3.53 -7.35
C GLY A 52 12.56 5.00 -7.11
N ASN A 53 11.66 5.83 -6.57
CA ASN A 53 12.01 7.20 -6.17
C ASN A 53 12.99 7.21 -4.98
N LEU A 54 12.82 6.30 -4.02
CA LEU A 54 13.73 6.15 -2.89
C LEU A 54 15.13 5.75 -3.36
N SER A 55 15.22 4.85 -4.34
CA SER A 55 16.49 4.45 -4.97
C SER A 55 17.27 5.63 -5.54
N SER A 56 16.60 6.51 -6.31
CA SER A 56 17.23 7.73 -6.82
C SER A 56 17.62 8.69 -5.72
N LYS A 57 16.75 8.88 -4.71
CA LYS A 57 17.01 9.82 -3.62
C LYS A 57 18.23 9.43 -2.78
N LEU A 58 18.43 8.13 -2.55
CA LEU A 58 19.54 7.59 -1.75
C LEU A 58 20.74 7.19 -2.61
N MET A 59 20.63 7.32 -3.94
CA MET A 59 21.67 6.86 -4.88
C MET A 59 22.08 5.41 -4.60
N LEU A 60 21.07 4.52 -4.44
CA LEU A 60 21.34 3.13 -4.07
C LEU A 60 22.24 2.43 -5.10
N ILE A 61 23.31 1.81 -4.64
CA ILE A 61 24.23 0.99 -5.45
C ILE A 61 23.46 -0.19 -6.07
N ASN A 62 22.61 -0.84 -5.26
CA ASN A 62 21.78 -1.94 -5.71
C ASN A 62 20.33 -1.48 -5.93
N LYS A 63 19.77 -1.75 -7.10
CA LYS A 63 18.35 -1.51 -7.34
C LYS A 63 17.50 -2.23 -6.28
N PRO A 64 16.56 -1.56 -5.61
CA PRO A 64 15.65 -2.21 -4.66
C PRO A 64 14.81 -3.27 -5.36
N LEU A 65 14.42 -4.31 -4.63
CA LEU A 65 13.60 -5.39 -5.13
C LEU A 65 12.14 -5.14 -4.81
N GLY A 66 11.29 -5.12 -5.83
CA GLY A 66 9.85 -5.13 -5.67
C GLY A 66 9.27 -6.47 -6.09
N ILE A 67 8.41 -7.06 -5.26
CA ILE A 67 7.66 -8.26 -5.61
C ILE A 67 6.15 -7.98 -5.63
N ASP A 68 5.47 -8.55 -6.61
CA ASP A 68 4.01 -8.48 -6.75
C ASP A 68 3.49 -9.72 -7.47
N LEU A 69 2.22 -10.07 -7.26
CA LEU A 69 1.54 -11.14 -7.99
C LEU A 69 1.23 -10.74 -9.43
N THR A 70 1.07 -9.44 -9.68
CA THR A 70 0.70 -8.88 -10.98
C THR A 70 1.91 -8.28 -11.68
N LEU A 71 2.13 -8.67 -12.93
CA LEU A 71 3.12 -8.02 -13.78
C LEU A 71 2.54 -6.72 -14.34
N HIS A 72 3.16 -5.59 -14.00
CA HIS A 72 2.80 -4.27 -14.51
C HIS A 72 3.69 -3.89 -15.70
N LYS A 73 3.08 -3.48 -16.83
CA LYS A 73 3.83 -3.06 -18.03
C LYS A 73 4.67 -1.80 -17.78
N ASP A 74 4.14 -0.85 -17.01
CA ASP A 74 4.73 0.46 -16.70
C ASP A 74 5.45 0.49 -15.32
N LYS A 75 6.04 -0.63 -14.93
CA LYS A 75 6.88 -0.72 -13.72
C LYS A 75 8.06 0.25 -13.78
N ASP A 76 8.47 0.72 -12.61
CA ASP A 76 9.58 1.66 -12.49
C ASP A 76 10.92 1.00 -12.91
N LYS A 77 11.66 1.65 -13.81
CA LYS A 77 12.94 1.12 -14.33
C LYS A 77 14.07 1.11 -13.29
N ARG A 78 13.89 1.84 -12.19
CA ARG A 78 14.88 1.97 -11.11
C ARG A 78 14.83 0.82 -10.09
N ILE A 79 13.92 -0.14 -10.26
CA ILE A 79 13.79 -1.31 -9.38
C ILE A 79 14.10 -2.61 -10.13
N LYS A 80 14.47 -3.64 -9.37
CA LYS A 80 14.35 -5.03 -9.82
C LYS A 80 12.94 -5.50 -9.48
N PHE A 81 12.14 -5.83 -10.49
CA PHE A 81 10.80 -6.34 -10.31
C PHE A 81 10.76 -7.86 -10.46
N LYS A 82 10.08 -8.55 -9.54
CA LYS A 82 9.83 -9.99 -9.64
C LYS A 82 8.35 -10.29 -9.45
N LYS A 83 7.71 -10.93 -10.43
CA LYS A 83 6.38 -11.51 -10.25
C LYS A 83 6.52 -12.74 -9.36
N ALA A 84 6.01 -12.68 -8.12
CA ALA A 84 6.14 -13.76 -7.15
C ALA A 84 5.09 -13.67 -6.04
N ASN A 85 4.72 -14.84 -5.49
CA ASN A 85 4.03 -14.92 -4.21
C ASN A 85 5.02 -14.59 -3.08
N ALA A 86 4.63 -13.71 -2.17
CA ALA A 86 5.50 -13.20 -1.11
C ALA A 86 5.99 -14.32 -0.16
N LEU A 87 5.12 -15.24 0.23
CA LEU A 87 5.47 -16.33 1.15
C LEU A 87 6.48 -17.28 0.52
N THR A 88 6.23 -17.69 -0.73
CA THR A 88 7.13 -18.55 -1.49
C THR A 88 8.47 -17.87 -1.74
N PHE A 89 8.44 -16.57 -2.09
CA PHE A 89 9.65 -15.79 -2.30
C PHE A 89 10.50 -15.72 -1.03
N LEU A 90 9.93 -15.30 0.10
CA LEU A 90 10.64 -15.15 1.36
C LEU A 90 11.17 -16.48 1.90
N PHE A 91 10.44 -17.57 1.68
CA PHE A 91 10.88 -18.90 2.09
C PHE A 91 12.15 -19.36 1.35
N LYS A 92 12.21 -19.12 0.03
CA LYS A 92 13.35 -19.51 -0.83
C LYS A 92 14.49 -18.49 -0.84
N ASN A 93 14.27 -17.27 -0.33
CA ASN A 93 15.23 -16.19 -0.44
C ASN A 93 16.36 -16.35 0.60
N LYS A 94 17.62 -16.22 0.13
CA LYS A 94 18.83 -16.25 0.99
C LYS A 94 19.38 -14.85 1.29
N LYS A 95 18.86 -13.79 0.64
CA LYS A 95 19.36 -12.42 0.81
C LYS A 95 18.75 -11.77 2.05
N LYS A 96 19.51 -10.92 2.71
CA LYS A 96 19.05 -10.11 3.85
C LYS A 96 18.79 -8.68 3.41
N PHE A 97 17.77 -8.03 4.01
CA PHE A 97 17.33 -6.69 3.69
C PHE A 97 17.46 -5.76 4.89
N ASP A 98 17.79 -4.51 4.64
CA ASP A 98 17.78 -3.44 5.64
C ASP A 98 16.33 -2.96 5.89
N LEU A 99 15.50 -2.97 4.83
CA LEU A 99 14.09 -2.62 4.89
C LEU A 99 13.24 -3.65 4.14
N ILE A 100 12.19 -4.14 4.80
CA ILE A 100 11.07 -4.82 4.15
C ILE A 100 9.83 -3.91 4.31
N LEU A 101 9.33 -3.39 3.19
CA LEU A 101 8.15 -2.53 3.13
C LEU A 101 6.94 -3.37 2.73
N ILE A 102 5.82 -3.20 3.46
CA ILE A 102 4.51 -3.80 3.16
C ILE A 102 3.47 -2.67 3.21
N LYS A 103 3.22 -2.03 2.06
CA LYS A 103 2.31 -0.88 2.01
C LYS A 103 0.99 -1.25 1.34
N GLN A 104 -0.11 -1.14 2.10
CA GLN A 104 -1.48 -1.43 1.63
C GLN A 104 -1.62 -2.81 0.95
N THR A 105 -0.92 -3.81 1.47
CA THR A 105 -0.87 -5.18 0.94
C THR A 105 -1.22 -6.21 2.01
N ILE A 106 -0.94 -5.94 3.29
CA ILE A 106 -1.11 -6.89 4.39
C ILE A 106 -2.54 -7.43 4.50
N HIS A 107 -3.54 -6.63 4.14
CA HIS A 107 -4.95 -7.01 4.18
C HIS A 107 -5.36 -8.05 3.12
N LEU A 108 -4.49 -8.36 2.17
CA LEU A 108 -4.73 -9.39 1.15
C LEU A 108 -4.41 -10.80 1.65
N PHE A 109 -3.74 -10.93 2.79
CA PHE A 109 -3.36 -12.21 3.41
C PHE A 109 -4.38 -12.65 4.46
N SER A 110 -4.56 -13.95 4.63
CA SER A 110 -5.28 -14.53 5.78
C SER A 110 -4.49 -14.30 7.08
N PHE A 111 -5.13 -14.43 8.24
CA PHE A 111 -4.44 -14.26 9.53
C PHE A 111 -3.27 -15.23 9.71
N LYS A 112 -3.44 -16.50 9.28
CA LYS A 112 -2.36 -17.50 9.30
C LYS A 112 -1.19 -17.12 8.39
N GLU A 113 -1.50 -16.62 7.19
CA GLU A 113 -0.48 -16.16 6.24
C GLU A 113 0.24 -14.90 6.73
N ILE A 114 -0.44 -13.98 7.43
CA ILE A 114 0.18 -12.79 8.03
C ILE A 114 1.26 -13.19 9.04
N THR A 115 0.96 -14.11 9.94
CA THR A 115 1.94 -14.63 10.91
C THR A 115 3.14 -15.26 10.19
N LYS A 116 2.90 -16.11 9.19
CA LYS A 116 3.96 -16.72 8.38
C LYS A 116 4.78 -15.68 7.62
N LEU A 117 4.12 -14.68 7.00
CA LEU A 117 4.75 -13.60 6.26
C LEU A 117 5.72 -12.81 7.15
N LEU A 118 5.28 -12.43 8.36
CA LEU A 118 6.10 -11.65 9.28
C LEU A 118 7.27 -12.45 9.84
N ASN A 119 7.07 -13.72 10.18
CA ASN A 119 8.15 -14.62 10.62
C ASN A 119 9.21 -14.79 9.52
N LEU A 120 8.78 -15.03 8.29
CA LEU A 120 9.69 -15.13 7.13
C LEU A 120 10.38 -13.78 6.86
N SER A 121 9.65 -12.66 6.98
CA SER A 121 10.23 -11.33 6.81
C SER A 121 11.31 -11.07 7.85
N LYS A 122 11.09 -11.41 9.13
CA LYS A 122 12.14 -11.31 10.19
C LYS A 122 13.37 -12.12 9.85
N LYS A 123 13.19 -13.37 9.40
CA LYS A 123 14.32 -14.22 8.97
C LYS A 123 15.11 -13.62 7.80
N ASN A 124 14.48 -12.74 7.01
CA ASN A 124 15.09 -12.09 5.86
C ASN A 124 15.62 -10.67 6.16
N LEU A 125 15.57 -10.21 7.40
CA LEU A 125 16.20 -8.95 7.81
C LEU A 125 17.68 -9.11 8.11
N LYS A 126 18.46 -8.08 7.84
CA LYS A 126 19.78 -7.88 8.45
C LYS A 126 19.63 -7.52 9.92
N GLN A 127 20.71 -7.61 10.67
CA GLN A 127 20.79 -7.04 12.02
C GLN A 127 20.48 -5.53 11.94
N GLY A 128 19.58 -5.04 12.82
CA GLY A 128 19.09 -3.65 12.79
C GLY A 128 18.12 -3.32 11.65
N GLY A 129 17.86 -4.24 10.72
CA GLY A 129 16.85 -4.06 9.67
C GLY A 129 15.43 -3.98 10.22
N LYS A 130 14.52 -3.40 9.45
CA LYS A 130 13.14 -3.16 9.90
C LYS A 130 12.10 -3.65 8.90
N ILE A 131 10.94 -4.08 9.44
CA ILE A 131 9.72 -4.27 8.67
C ILE A 131 8.84 -3.04 8.90
N ILE A 132 8.42 -2.38 7.83
CA ILE A 132 7.49 -1.24 7.91
C ILE A 132 6.21 -1.61 7.19
N ILE A 133 5.11 -1.63 7.95
CA ILE A 133 3.78 -2.01 7.47
C ILE A 133 2.89 -0.77 7.49
N LEU A 134 2.21 -0.49 6.36
CA LEU A 134 1.22 0.59 6.30
C LEU A 134 -0.12 0.06 5.79
N SER A 135 -1.17 0.41 6.53
CA SER A 135 -2.57 0.14 6.21
C SER A 135 -3.39 1.42 6.32
N LEU A 136 -4.58 1.43 5.73
CA LEU A 136 -5.52 2.54 5.93
C LEU A 136 -5.75 2.77 7.43
N ASP A 137 -5.92 4.04 7.82
CA ASP A 137 -6.28 4.36 9.21
C ASP A 137 -7.68 3.79 9.50
N THR A 138 -7.74 2.86 10.44
CA THR A 138 -8.95 2.12 10.79
C THR A 138 -9.92 2.91 11.66
N GLU A 139 -9.49 4.06 12.20
CA GLU A 139 -10.26 4.91 13.10
C GLU A 139 -10.60 6.27 12.49
N LYS A 140 -9.66 6.88 11.79
CA LYS A 140 -9.76 8.25 11.26
C LYS A 140 -9.72 8.31 9.74
N ASN A 141 -10.36 7.36 9.05
CA ASN A 141 -10.39 7.31 7.59
C ASN A 141 -11.28 8.43 7.03
N GLU A 142 -10.76 9.20 6.07
CA GLU A 142 -11.44 10.32 5.42
C GLU A 142 -11.65 10.09 3.91
N LEU A 143 -11.47 8.86 3.41
CA LEU A 143 -11.69 8.58 1.99
C LEU A 143 -13.12 8.97 1.59
N PRO A 144 -13.28 9.75 0.51
CA PRO A 144 -14.61 10.10 0.00
C PRO A 144 -15.33 8.85 -0.48
N THR A 145 -16.55 8.67 0.00
CA THR A 145 -17.34 7.46 -0.30
C THR A 145 -18.79 7.81 -0.63
N PHE A 146 -19.41 7.01 -1.47
CA PHE A 146 -20.85 6.89 -1.57
C PHE A 146 -21.40 5.86 -0.56
N LYS A 147 -22.71 5.79 -0.36
CA LYS A 147 -23.34 5.00 0.74
C LYS A 147 -22.86 3.54 0.78
N LEU A 148 -22.98 2.81 -0.33
CA LEU A 148 -22.60 1.40 -0.36
C LEU A 148 -21.08 1.20 -0.15
N MET A 149 -20.27 2.05 -0.76
CA MET A 149 -18.81 2.05 -0.57
C MET A 149 -18.44 2.28 0.90
N LYS A 150 -19.13 3.20 1.59
CA LYS A 150 -18.91 3.48 3.02
C LYS A 150 -19.16 2.25 3.88
N ILE A 151 -20.24 1.51 3.62
CA ILE A 151 -20.59 0.27 4.35
C ILE A 151 -19.49 -0.78 4.15
N LYS A 152 -19.12 -1.06 2.90
CA LYS A 152 -18.08 -2.06 2.58
C LYS A 152 -16.70 -1.65 3.09
N LEU A 153 -16.35 -0.37 3.00
CA LEU A 153 -15.10 0.14 3.56
C LEU A 153 -15.06 -0.03 5.09
N LYS A 154 -16.17 0.25 5.79
CA LYS A 154 -16.27 0.04 7.25
C LYS A 154 -16.04 -1.43 7.63
N GLN A 155 -16.57 -2.38 6.84
CA GLN A 155 -16.34 -3.82 7.04
C GLN A 155 -14.85 -4.18 6.83
N SER A 156 -14.24 -3.67 5.76
CA SER A 156 -12.81 -3.86 5.49
C SER A 156 -11.95 -3.29 6.63
N LEU A 157 -12.21 -2.08 7.08
CA LEU A 157 -11.48 -1.44 8.18
C LEU A 157 -11.64 -2.19 9.51
N LYS A 158 -12.80 -2.82 9.79
CA LYS A 158 -12.96 -3.71 10.96
C LYS A 158 -12.00 -4.91 10.88
N ARG A 159 -11.85 -5.51 9.70
CA ARG A 159 -10.88 -6.59 9.48
C ARG A 159 -9.45 -6.10 9.64
N ASP A 160 -9.11 -4.96 9.06
CA ASP A 160 -7.78 -4.36 9.17
C ASP A 160 -7.42 -4.05 10.64
N LYS A 161 -8.39 -3.60 11.45
CA LYS A 161 -8.20 -3.40 12.89
C LYS A 161 -7.84 -4.71 13.61
N LYS A 162 -8.46 -5.85 13.24
CA LYS A 162 -8.10 -7.17 13.78
C LYS A 162 -6.69 -7.59 13.35
N ILE A 163 -6.31 -7.31 12.08
CA ILE A 163 -4.95 -7.57 11.57
C ILE A 163 -3.92 -6.77 12.37
N LEU A 164 -4.14 -5.47 12.56
CA LEU A 164 -3.24 -4.63 13.35
C LEU A 164 -3.10 -5.13 14.79
N LYS A 165 -4.21 -5.54 15.44
CA LYS A 165 -4.18 -6.15 16.76
C LYS A 165 -3.35 -7.45 16.81
N LEU A 166 -3.49 -8.32 15.81
CA LEU A 166 -2.69 -9.53 15.70
C LEU A 166 -1.19 -9.19 15.63
N ILE A 167 -0.81 -8.27 14.76
CA ILE A 167 0.58 -7.87 14.57
C ILE A 167 1.17 -7.29 15.85
N THR A 168 0.44 -6.39 16.50
CA THR A 168 0.91 -5.71 17.74
C THR A 168 0.94 -6.64 18.96
N LYS A 169 0.18 -7.75 18.94
CA LYS A 169 0.27 -8.81 19.96
C LYS A 169 1.51 -9.68 19.77
N LEU A 170 1.91 -9.93 18.51
CA LEU A 170 2.98 -10.90 18.21
C LEU A 170 4.38 -10.28 18.20
N TYR A 171 4.49 -8.96 17.98
CA TYR A 171 5.77 -8.30 17.77
C TYR A 171 5.86 -6.96 18.51
N PRO A 172 7.05 -6.62 19.08
CA PRO A 172 7.33 -5.25 19.52
C PRO A 172 7.22 -4.30 18.34
N TYR A 173 6.65 -3.13 18.53
CA TYR A 173 6.36 -2.18 17.45
C TYR A 173 6.45 -0.72 17.89
N LYS A 174 6.71 0.15 16.90
CA LYS A 174 6.46 1.59 17.00
C LYS A 174 5.30 1.96 16.08
N LYS A 175 4.27 2.64 16.61
CA LYS A 175 3.09 3.08 15.84
C LYS A 175 3.20 4.54 15.48
N ASN A 176 2.99 4.85 14.21
CA ASN A 176 2.94 6.23 13.69
C ASN A 176 1.76 6.38 12.72
N ARG A 177 1.49 7.62 12.29
CA ARG A 177 0.52 7.93 11.24
C ARG A 177 1.19 8.70 10.11
N PHE A 178 0.92 8.29 8.88
CA PHE A 178 1.21 9.07 7.68
C PHE A 178 -0.06 9.77 7.26
N ASN A 179 0.02 11.07 7.04
CA ASN A 179 -1.08 11.90 6.59
C ASN A 179 -0.65 12.65 5.33
N PHE A 180 -1.49 12.64 4.31
CA PHE A 180 -1.27 13.39 3.08
C PHE A 180 -2.55 14.11 2.65
N ASN A 181 -2.46 15.44 2.46
CA ASN A 181 -3.59 16.22 2.00
C ASN A 181 -3.82 15.99 0.51
N VAL A 182 -5.00 15.53 0.15
CA VAL A 182 -5.40 15.28 -1.25
C VAL A 182 -6.38 16.38 -1.67
N LYS A 183 -6.07 17.01 -2.82
CA LYS A 183 -7.00 17.84 -3.58
C LYS A 183 -7.06 17.29 -5.00
N ILE A 184 -8.19 16.77 -5.42
CA ILE A 184 -8.37 16.10 -6.71
C ILE A 184 -9.61 16.64 -7.42
N LEU A 185 -9.54 16.80 -8.75
CA LEU A 185 -10.70 17.14 -9.55
C LEU A 185 -11.78 16.05 -9.41
N LYS A 186 -13.05 16.46 -9.22
CA LYS A 186 -14.20 15.54 -9.13
C LYS A 186 -14.20 14.53 -10.28
N ASN A 187 -14.07 14.98 -11.51
CA ASN A 187 -14.11 14.10 -12.68
C ASN A 187 -12.96 13.05 -12.67
N LYS A 188 -11.78 13.42 -12.17
CA LYS A 188 -10.68 12.47 -12.00
C LYS A 188 -11.02 11.43 -10.93
N TYR A 189 -11.63 11.82 -9.81
CA TYR A 189 -12.05 10.92 -8.76
C TYR A 189 -13.15 9.96 -9.23
N LEU A 190 -14.13 10.46 -9.99
CA LEU A 190 -15.18 9.63 -10.60
C LEU A 190 -14.59 8.55 -11.51
N LYS A 191 -13.60 8.89 -12.37
CA LYS A 191 -12.89 7.92 -13.21
C LYS A 191 -12.17 6.86 -12.37
N MET A 192 -11.59 7.24 -11.23
CA MET A 192 -10.95 6.29 -10.31
C MET A 192 -11.97 5.30 -9.72
N ILE A 193 -13.15 5.77 -9.28
CA ILE A 193 -14.23 4.90 -8.79
C ILE A 193 -14.67 3.94 -9.89
N GLN A 194 -14.88 4.44 -11.10
CA GLN A 194 -15.27 3.63 -12.27
C GLN A 194 -14.22 2.54 -12.56
N GLN A 195 -12.93 2.85 -12.38
CA GLN A 195 -11.82 1.91 -12.55
C GLN A 195 -11.57 1.05 -11.31
N ARG A 196 -12.42 1.13 -10.28
CA ARG A 196 -12.32 0.35 -9.03
C ARG A 196 -10.94 0.47 -8.37
N TYR A 197 -10.47 1.70 -8.16
CA TYR A 197 -9.12 2.00 -7.65
C TYR A 197 -8.78 1.44 -6.26
N ILE A 198 -9.75 0.93 -5.52
CA ILE A 198 -9.58 0.33 -4.19
C ILE A 198 -10.32 -1.01 -4.11
N SER A 199 -9.77 -1.97 -3.38
CA SER A 199 -10.29 -3.33 -3.24
C SER A 199 -11.75 -3.41 -2.82
N THR A 200 -12.21 -2.47 -2.02
CA THR A 200 -13.61 -2.33 -1.58
C THR A 200 -14.61 -2.21 -2.75
N LEU A 201 -14.17 -1.70 -3.90
CA LEU A 201 -15.03 -1.50 -5.09
C LEU A 201 -15.06 -2.73 -6.01
N LEU A 202 -14.14 -3.68 -5.85
CA LEU A 202 -14.03 -4.84 -6.74
C LEU A 202 -15.27 -5.72 -6.80
N PRO A 203 -15.92 -6.07 -5.66
CA PRO A 203 -17.09 -6.94 -5.66
C PRO A 203 -18.39 -6.24 -6.04
N MET A 204 -18.35 -4.94 -6.39
CA MET A 204 -19.55 -4.19 -6.77
C MET A 204 -19.92 -4.43 -8.24
N THR A 205 -21.23 -4.50 -8.53
CA THR A 205 -21.74 -4.55 -9.90
C THR A 205 -21.56 -3.20 -10.59
N ASN A 206 -21.65 -3.19 -11.93
CA ASN A 206 -21.58 -1.93 -12.70
C ASN A 206 -22.75 -0.99 -12.35
N SER A 207 -23.95 -1.52 -12.09
CA SER A 207 -25.09 -0.72 -11.63
C SER A 207 -24.84 -0.06 -10.28
N GLN A 208 -24.26 -0.79 -9.30
CA GLN A 208 -23.89 -0.23 -7.99
C GLN A 208 -22.81 0.86 -8.11
N ILE A 209 -21.83 0.67 -9.00
CA ILE A 209 -20.82 1.71 -9.28
C ILE A 209 -21.49 2.93 -9.92
N LYS A 210 -22.38 2.77 -10.91
CA LYS A 210 -23.09 3.87 -11.56
C LYS A 210 -23.88 4.71 -10.55
N LYS A 211 -24.70 4.07 -9.71
CA LYS A 211 -25.42 4.75 -8.62
C LYS A 211 -24.48 5.50 -7.68
N GLY A 212 -23.35 4.88 -7.31
CA GLY A 212 -22.36 5.53 -6.45
C GLY A 212 -21.65 6.72 -7.12
N LEU A 213 -21.43 6.69 -8.43
CA LEU A 213 -20.88 7.82 -9.17
C LEU A 213 -21.84 9.01 -9.12
N ASP A 214 -23.17 8.77 -9.25
CA ASP A 214 -24.16 9.83 -9.18
C ASP A 214 -24.24 10.44 -7.78
N GLU A 215 -24.17 9.64 -6.71
CA GLU A 215 -24.05 10.15 -5.34
C GLU A 215 -22.83 11.08 -5.18
N ILE A 216 -21.66 10.71 -5.72
CA ILE A 216 -20.46 11.55 -5.65
C ILE A 216 -20.59 12.82 -6.48
N LYS A 217 -21.21 12.75 -7.67
CA LYS A 217 -21.45 13.92 -8.52
C LYS A 217 -22.29 15.00 -7.80
N HIS A 218 -23.35 14.58 -7.11
CA HIS A 218 -24.22 15.48 -6.35
C HIS A 218 -23.53 16.03 -5.09
N LYS A 219 -22.74 15.19 -4.42
CA LYS A 219 -22.09 15.57 -3.15
C LYS A 219 -20.98 16.60 -3.29
N TYR A 220 -20.27 16.59 -4.42
CA TYR A 220 -19.09 17.45 -4.61
C TYR A 220 -19.23 18.35 -5.84
N LYS A 221 -18.81 19.63 -5.72
CA LYS A 221 -18.79 20.59 -6.83
C LYS A 221 -17.63 20.28 -7.80
N SER A 222 -16.52 21.01 -7.73
CA SER A 222 -15.40 20.91 -8.67
C SER A 222 -14.27 20.04 -8.15
N TYR A 223 -13.96 20.13 -6.86
CA TYR A 223 -12.85 19.45 -6.21
C TYR A 223 -13.31 18.62 -5.02
N ILE A 224 -12.60 17.53 -4.80
CA ILE A 224 -12.71 16.69 -3.61
C ILE A 224 -11.46 16.86 -2.80
N LYS A 225 -11.58 17.26 -1.51
CA LYS A 225 -10.51 17.44 -0.56
C LYS A 225 -10.66 16.46 0.59
N PHE A 226 -9.59 15.78 0.97
CA PHE A 226 -9.56 14.85 2.11
C PHE A 226 -8.11 14.59 2.54
N LYS A 227 -7.93 13.96 3.69
CA LYS A 227 -6.62 13.46 4.11
C LYS A 227 -6.53 11.95 3.86
N ASP A 228 -5.54 11.53 3.08
CA ASP A 228 -5.15 10.12 3.01
C ASP A 228 -4.35 9.78 4.27
N LYS A 229 -4.91 8.91 5.11
CA LYS A 229 -4.37 8.57 6.42
C LYS A 229 -4.02 7.10 6.48
N LEU A 230 -2.75 6.81 6.79
CA LEU A 230 -2.26 5.45 6.99
C LEU A 230 -1.72 5.27 8.40
N ILE A 231 -2.04 4.14 9.02
CA ILE A 231 -1.34 3.65 10.21
C ILE A 231 -0.07 2.96 9.74
N CYS A 232 1.04 3.31 10.37
CA CYS A 232 2.36 2.74 10.14
C CYS A 232 2.80 1.98 11.39
N LEU A 233 3.12 0.70 11.24
CA LEU A 233 3.79 -0.12 12.23
C LEU A 233 5.23 -0.35 11.78
N THR A 234 6.19 -0.11 12.66
CA THR A 234 7.61 -0.43 12.48
C THR A 234 7.98 -1.51 13.47
N LEU A 235 8.41 -2.66 12.95
CA LEU A 235 8.81 -3.86 13.70
C LEU A 235 10.32 -4.02 13.61
#